data_c59781fb18ad9c581ddbc4087da2bbfe
#
_entry.id   c59781fb18ad9c581ddbc4087da2bbfe
#
_cell.length_a   1.000
_cell.length_b   1.000
_cell.length_c   1.000
_cell.angle_alpha   90.00
_cell.angle_beta   90.00
_cell.angle_gamma   90.00
#
_symmetry.space_group_name_H-M   'P 1'
#
loop_
_entity.id
_entity.type
_entity.pdbx_description
1 polymer ?
#
loop_
_entity_poly.entity_id
_entity_poly.type
_entity_poly.pdbx_seq_one_letter_code
_entity_poly.pdbx_strand_id
1 'polypeptide(L)'
;MKNSIIFILTLHFFFLSSIVKTEGASHLYLAPENAEKLKAIGGESGLKNFLAKYKDAPCGNCEEAGRKIFGGRTIDEMLENYVEVAHTFRNRPDLWKKIEEGALSSNAAMREGTQHMLSTFKKNPKKYTPENIEHIDMKFGKALDDICPNCRYDVKFNNKQNPNLPLYEEFKSYNTETWGKIANDKGFIQQFESYLQGVNKIEDLAYVINSNKANINEVKQAFKELFKKEADNLFRFPEEGGLGLEKIRKLFGRDIKNTSDFLDKVEDINNPIYNFIKTN
;
A
#
# COMPACT_ATOMS: atom_id res chain seq x y z
N MET A 1 61.90 -0.81 44.07
CA MET A 1 60.58 -0.15 43.95
C MET A 1 60.37 0.16 42.48
N LYS A 2 59.56 -0.62 41.81
CA LYS A 2 59.23 -0.45 40.37
C LYS A 2 57.79 0.10 40.28
N ASN A 3 57.65 1.34 39.81
CA ASN A 3 56.37 1.95 39.56
C ASN A 3 55.83 1.45 38.19
N SER A 4 54.76 0.67 38.22
CA SER A 4 54.01 0.32 37.01
C SER A 4 52.99 1.41 36.75
N ILE A 5 53.19 2.16 35.68
CA ILE A 5 52.20 3.10 35.14
C ILE A 5 51.22 2.29 34.28
N ILE A 6 49.99 2.20 34.76
CA ILE A 6 48.89 1.63 34.00
C ILE A 6 48.40 2.71 33.05
N PHE A 7 48.65 2.52 31.76
CA PHE A 7 48.03 3.33 30.69
C PHE A 7 46.59 2.81 30.44
N ILE A 8 45.62 3.56 30.94
CA ILE A 8 44.23 3.35 30.58
C ILE A 8 44.03 3.98 29.19
N LEU A 9 44.03 3.15 28.17
CA LEU A 9 43.60 3.55 26.82
C LEU A 9 42.08 3.68 26.86
N THR A 10 41.56 4.89 27.05
CA THR A 10 40.16 5.22 26.77
C THR A 10 39.99 5.25 25.28
N LEU A 11 39.43 4.15 24.74
CA LEU A 11 39.00 4.06 23.35
C LEU A 11 37.77 4.94 23.20
N HIS A 12 37.95 6.19 22.79
CA HIS A 12 36.86 7.04 22.32
C HIS A 12 36.44 6.50 20.97
N PHE A 13 35.35 5.72 20.95
CA PHE A 13 34.60 5.48 19.73
C PHE A 13 33.97 6.81 19.32
N PHE A 14 34.65 7.54 18.45
CA PHE A 14 34.03 8.56 17.64
C PHE A 14 33.07 7.84 16.71
N PHE A 15 31.77 7.83 17.04
CA PHE A 15 30.72 7.60 16.06
C PHE A 15 30.81 8.74 15.07
N LEU A 16 31.59 8.56 14.02
CA LEU A 16 31.50 9.35 12.82
C LEU A 16 30.13 9.02 12.21
N SER A 17 29.13 9.85 12.52
CA SER A 17 27.92 9.91 11.73
C SER A 17 28.36 10.25 10.30
N SER A 18 28.47 9.23 9.45
CA SER A 18 28.78 9.42 8.06
C SER A 18 27.55 10.07 7.42
N ILE A 19 27.55 11.41 7.42
CA ILE A 19 26.66 12.18 6.55
C ILE A 19 27.07 11.76 5.13
N VAL A 20 26.29 10.92 4.48
CA VAL A 20 26.46 10.65 3.06
C VAL A 20 26.07 11.93 2.33
N LYS A 21 27.03 12.83 2.18
CA LYS A 21 26.90 14.00 1.31
C LYS A 21 26.91 13.50 -0.15
N THR A 22 25.75 13.17 -0.67
CA THR A 22 25.57 13.15 -2.10
C THR A 22 25.32 14.59 -2.53
N GLU A 23 26.08 15.11 -3.49
CA GLU A 23 25.84 16.43 -4.05
C GLU A 23 24.37 16.55 -4.47
N GLY A 24 23.62 17.46 -3.86
CA GLY A 24 22.18 17.68 -4.09
C GLY A 24 21.21 17.07 -3.07
N ALA A 25 21.67 16.30 -2.05
CA ALA A 25 20.82 15.72 -1.02
C ALA A 25 21.14 16.23 0.39
N SER A 26 21.51 17.49 0.53
CA SER A 26 21.96 18.11 1.79
C SER A 26 20.93 18.10 2.93
N HIS A 27 19.69 17.70 2.65
CA HIS A 27 18.57 17.70 3.59
C HIS A 27 17.98 16.30 3.84
N LEU A 28 18.56 15.23 3.28
CA LEU A 28 18.13 13.87 3.56
C LEU A 28 19.02 13.28 4.66
N TYR A 29 18.49 13.19 5.86
CA TYR A 29 19.15 12.47 6.94
C TYR A 29 18.78 10.99 6.87
N LEU A 30 19.79 10.14 6.87
CA LEU A 30 19.63 8.70 6.90
C LEU A 30 20.43 8.14 8.06
N ALA A 31 19.80 7.34 8.93
CA ALA A 31 20.50 6.67 10.01
C ALA A 31 21.59 5.73 9.43
N PRO A 32 22.85 5.79 9.97
CA PRO A 32 23.95 5.00 9.42
C PRO A 32 23.66 3.50 9.32
N GLU A 33 22.96 2.94 10.31
CA GLU A 33 22.59 1.52 10.28
C GLU A 33 21.65 1.14 9.12
N ASN A 34 20.73 2.02 8.76
CA ASN A 34 19.83 1.79 7.63
C ASN A 34 20.57 1.94 6.29
N ALA A 35 21.52 2.85 6.21
CA ALA A 35 22.40 2.96 5.06
C ALA A 35 23.22 1.67 4.84
N GLU A 36 23.80 1.11 5.92
CA GLU A 36 24.54 -0.15 5.85
C GLU A 36 23.66 -1.35 5.50
N LYS A 37 22.43 -1.43 6.06
CA LYS A 37 21.46 -2.47 5.70
C LYS A 37 21.10 -2.41 4.20
N LEU A 38 20.87 -1.21 3.66
CA LEU A 38 20.59 -1.04 2.22
C LEU A 38 21.78 -1.43 1.35
N LYS A 39 23.00 -1.05 1.74
CA LYS A 39 24.21 -1.48 1.05
C LYS A 39 24.36 -3.02 1.03
N ALA A 40 24.00 -3.69 2.13
CA ALA A 40 24.04 -5.14 2.22
C ALA A 40 23.06 -5.84 1.26
N ILE A 41 21.95 -5.17 0.88
CA ILE A 41 20.95 -5.72 -0.04
C ILE A 41 21.27 -5.34 -1.50
N GLY A 42 21.54 -4.08 -1.78
CA GLY A 42 21.69 -3.53 -3.13
C GLY A 42 23.05 -2.93 -3.45
N GLY A 43 24.02 -3.01 -2.54
CA GLY A 43 25.32 -2.36 -2.66
C GLY A 43 25.23 -0.82 -2.64
N GLU A 44 26.35 -0.17 -2.95
CA GLU A 44 26.42 1.30 -3.04
C GLU A 44 25.48 1.87 -4.12
N SER A 45 25.27 1.12 -5.22
CA SER A 45 24.36 1.53 -6.29
C SER A 45 22.90 1.50 -5.83
N GLY A 46 22.50 0.52 -5.02
CA GLY A 46 21.16 0.43 -4.44
C GLY A 46 20.86 1.64 -3.53
N LEU A 47 21.80 2.02 -2.66
CA LEU A 47 21.68 3.21 -1.82
C LEU A 47 21.54 4.50 -2.68
N LYS A 48 22.40 4.68 -3.68
CA LYS A 48 22.34 5.83 -4.58
C LYS A 48 21.01 5.91 -5.33
N ASN A 49 20.53 4.78 -5.86
CA ASN A 49 19.25 4.72 -6.58
C ASN A 49 18.07 5.07 -5.67
N PHE A 50 18.03 4.52 -4.45
CA PHE A 50 17.01 4.86 -3.48
C PHE A 50 17.00 6.36 -3.17
N LEU A 51 18.14 6.91 -2.76
CA LEU A 51 18.25 8.33 -2.41
C LEU A 51 17.90 9.24 -3.60
N ALA A 52 18.34 8.89 -4.81
CA ALA A 52 18.01 9.65 -6.02
C ALA A 52 16.51 9.69 -6.32
N LYS A 53 15.76 8.61 -6.01
CA LYS A 53 14.31 8.56 -6.22
C LYS A 53 13.52 9.37 -5.19
N TYR A 54 14.06 9.55 -3.99
CA TYR A 54 13.37 10.24 -2.90
C TYR A 54 13.87 11.68 -2.65
N LYS A 55 14.98 12.11 -3.31
CA LYS A 55 15.48 13.49 -3.19
C LYS A 55 14.47 14.55 -3.61
N ASP A 56 13.64 14.23 -4.63
CA ASP A 56 12.63 15.12 -5.17
C ASP A 56 11.23 14.85 -4.57
N ALA A 57 11.15 14.07 -3.48
CA ALA A 57 9.89 13.85 -2.79
C ALA A 57 9.32 15.21 -2.32
N PRO A 58 8.04 15.49 -2.58
CA PRO A 58 7.45 16.77 -2.24
C PRO A 58 7.55 17.01 -0.74
N CYS A 59 8.26 18.04 -0.41
CA CYS A 59 8.53 18.44 0.96
C CYS A 59 8.30 19.94 1.06
N GLY A 60 7.23 20.32 1.77
CA GLY A 60 6.87 21.72 1.93
C GLY A 60 7.95 22.57 2.62
N ASN A 61 8.85 21.95 3.37
CA ASN A 61 9.94 22.60 4.10
C ASN A 61 10.88 21.53 4.67
N CYS A 62 11.87 21.07 3.90
CA CYS A 62 12.75 19.94 4.23
C CYS A 62 13.99 20.31 5.04
N GLU A 63 14.04 21.49 5.64
CA GLU A 63 15.22 21.98 6.36
C GLU A 63 15.47 21.25 7.68
N GLU A 64 14.45 20.57 8.24
CA GLU A 64 14.53 19.88 9.51
C GLU A 64 14.69 18.36 9.33
N ALA A 65 15.75 17.78 9.92
CA ALA A 65 15.95 16.34 10.00
C ALA A 65 14.73 15.66 10.67
N GLY A 66 14.33 14.50 10.14
CA GLY A 66 13.19 13.72 10.67
C GLY A 66 11.81 14.19 10.24
N ARG A 67 11.71 15.21 9.39
CA ARG A 67 10.43 15.70 8.91
C ARG A 67 9.71 14.70 8.00
N LYS A 68 8.41 14.55 8.20
CA LYS A 68 7.56 13.68 7.37
C LYS A 68 7.35 14.32 6.01
N ILE A 69 7.80 13.64 4.96
CA ILE A 69 7.82 14.18 3.59
C ILE A 69 6.89 13.44 2.63
N PHE A 70 6.72 12.14 2.77
CA PHE A 70 6.05 11.34 1.76
C PHE A 70 4.94 10.48 2.40
N GLY A 71 3.69 10.79 2.10
CA GLY A 71 2.57 10.03 2.68
C GLY A 71 2.58 10.00 4.22
N GLY A 72 3.15 11.05 4.86
CA GLY A 72 3.29 11.15 6.31
C GLY A 72 4.49 10.42 6.91
N ARG A 73 5.50 10.02 6.10
CA ARG A 73 6.69 9.26 6.52
C ARG A 73 7.98 10.06 6.32
N THR A 74 8.98 9.80 7.15
CA THR A 74 10.35 10.27 6.95
C THR A 74 11.08 9.41 5.92
N ILE A 75 12.19 9.93 5.37
CA ILE A 75 13.05 9.15 4.47
C ILE A 75 13.63 7.92 5.16
N ASP A 76 13.96 8.04 6.43
CA ASP A 76 14.53 6.98 7.24
C ASP A 76 13.50 5.86 7.51
N GLU A 77 12.25 6.23 7.86
CA GLU A 77 11.13 5.28 7.96
C GLU A 77 10.89 4.54 6.63
N MET A 78 10.96 5.23 5.50
CA MET A 78 10.76 4.63 4.18
C MET A 78 11.86 3.65 3.82
N LEU A 79 13.10 3.99 4.14
CA LEU A 79 14.24 3.12 3.92
C LEU A 79 14.19 1.89 4.82
N GLU A 80 13.88 2.07 6.09
CA GLU A 80 13.72 0.96 7.03
C GLU A 80 12.64 -0.02 6.55
N ASN A 81 11.48 0.50 6.12
CA ASN A 81 10.41 -0.33 5.55
C ASN A 81 10.90 -1.11 4.32
N TYR A 82 11.62 -0.44 3.41
CA TYR A 82 12.16 -1.05 2.20
C TYR A 82 13.13 -2.18 2.54
N VAL A 83 14.09 -1.94 3.43
CA VAL A 83 15.13 -2.91 3.81
C VAL A 83 14.53 -4.14 4.51
N GLU A 84 13.61 -3.94 5.45
CA GLU A 84 13.00 -5.05 6.20
C GLU A 84 12.12 -5.93 5.33
N VAL A 85 11.34 -5.31 4.43
CA VAL A 85 10.52 -6.08 3.48
C VAL A 85 11.40 -6.79 2.46
N ALA A 86 12.48 -6.15 1.95
CA ALA A 86 13.46 -6.82 1.09
C ALA A 86 14.06 -8.06 1.75
N HIS A 87 14.42 -7.96 3.03
CA HIS A 87 14.93 -9.11 3.78
C HIS A 87 13.89 -10.23 3.91
N THR A 88 12.63 -9.88 4.16
CA THR A 88 11.52 -10.84 4.25
C THR A 88 11.32 -11.59 2.93
N PHE A 89 11.36 -10.88 1.80
CA PHE A 89 11.09 -11.44 0.47
C PHE A 89 12.34 -11.91 -0.29
N ARG A 90 13.51 -12.01 0.36
CA ARG A 90 14.79 -12.40 -0.27
C ARG A 90 14.72 -13.74 -1.02
N ASN A 91 13.89 -14.68 -0.57
CA ASN A 91 13.70 -16.00 -1.18
C ASN A 91 12.57 -16.03 -2.23
N ARG A 92 11.93 -14.90 -2.52
CA ARG A 92 10.89 -14.71 -3.53
C ARG A 92 11.26 -13.51 -4.42
N PRO A 93 12.31 -13.65 -5.25
CA PRO A 93 12.79 -12.57 -6.11
C PRO A 93 11.75 -12.07 -7.11
N ASP A 94 10.81 -12.91 -7.49
CA ASP A 94 9.65 -12.59 -8.33
C ASP A 94 8.75 -11.52 -7.68
N LEU A 95 8.42 -11.71 -6.39
CA LEU A 95 7.61 -10.75 -5.62
C LEU A 95 8.42 -9.51 -5.28
N TRP A 96 9.68 -9.69 -4.83
CA TRP A 96 10.54 -8.58 -4.47
C TRP A 96 10.74 -7.60 -5.63
N LYS A 97 11.00 -8.13 -6.83
CA LYS A 97 11.17 -7.31 -8.03
C LYS A 97 9.98 -6.37 -8.27
N LYS A 98 8.75 -6.84 -8.07
CA LYS A 98 7.54 -6.02 -8.20
C LYS A 98 7.44 -4.92 -7.16
N ILE A 99 7.77 -5.24 -5.91
CA ILE A 99 7.83 -4.26 -4.82
C ILE A 99 8.89 -3.19 -5.13
N GLU A 100 10.08 -3.61 -5.55
CA GLU A 100 11.20 -2.73 -5.88
C GLU A 100 10.87 -1.80 -7.05
N GLU A 101 10.26 -2.33 -8.13
CA GLU A 101 9.79 -1.54 -9.27
C GLU A 101 8.85 -0.41 -8.82
N GLY A 102 7.92 -0.68 -7.91
CA GLY A 102 7.03 0.32 -7.33
C GLY A 102 7.75 1.32 -6.43
N ALA A 103 8.60 0.82 -5.52
CA ALA A 103 9.35 1.66 -4.57
C ALA A 103 10.35 2.61 -5.26
N LEU A 104 10.92 2.19 -6.39
CA LEU A 104 11.88 2.97 -7.18
C LEU A 104 11.28 3.57 -8.45
N SER A 105 9.97 3.59 -8.60
CA SER A 105 9.27 4.14 -9.77
C SER A 105 9.62 5.61 -10.00
N SER A 106 9.62 6.05 -11.26
CA SER A 106 9.70 7.48 -11.61
C SER A 106 8.42 8.24 -11.23
N ASN A 107 7.27 7.55 -11.12
CA ASN A 107 6.00 8.13 -10.71
C ASN A 107 5.93 8.29 -9.19
N ALA A 108 5.78 9.53 -8.72
CA ALA A 108 5.74 9.86 -7.29
C ALA A 108 4.54 9.21 -6.57
N ALA A 109 3.36 9.17 -7.19
CA ALA A 109 2.18 8.56 -6.59
C ALA A 109 2.35 7.03 -6.43
N MET A 110 3.00 6.38 -7.41
CA MET A 110 3.33 4.95 -7.33
C MET A 110 4.32 4.66 -6.19
N ARG A 111 5.38 5.48 -6.06
CA ARG A 111 6.30 5.36 -4.92
C ARG A 111 5.59 5.52 -3.59
N GLU A 112 4.69 6.51 -3.47
CA GLU A 112 3.94 6.75 -2.24
C GLU A 112 3.02 5.58 -1.89
N GLY A 113 2.28 5.05 -2.86
CA GLY A 113 1.44 3.85 -2.70
C GLY A 113 2.26 2.64 -2.26
N THR A 114 3.41 2.41 -2.89
CA THR A 114 4.32 1.32 -2.52
C THR A 114 4.89 1.52 -1.11
N GLN A 115 5.24 2.73 -0.70
CA GLN A 115 5.69 3.00 0.66
C GLN A 115 4.58 2.77 1.70
N HIS A 116 3.33 3.03 1.34
CA HIS A 116 2.20 2.65 2.18
C HIS A 116 2.09 1.13 2.33
N MET A 117 2.21 0.38 1.24
CA MET A 117 2.23 -1.09 1.23
C MET A 117 3.39 -1.64 2.08
N LEU A 118 4.63 -1.16 1.87
CA LEU A 118 5.81 -1.58 2.64
C LEU A 118 5.64 -1.34 4.14
N SER A 119 5.15 -0.17 4.53
CA SER A 119 4.86 0.14 5.95
C SER A 119 3.82 -0.80 6.54
N THR A 120 2.81 -1.18 5.76
CA THR A 120 1.77 -2.12 6.20
C THR A 120 2.32 -3.53 6.34
N PHE A 121 3.18 -3.97 5.41
CA PHE A 121 3.87 -5.26 5.48
C PHE A 121 4.72 -5.37 6.74
N LYS A 122 5.55 -4.36 7.01
CA LYS A 122 6.39 -4.29 8.20
C LYS A 122 5.56 -4.36 9.50
N LYS A 123 4.44 -3.64 9.57
CA LYS A 123 3.55 -3.65 10.75
C LYS A 123 2.85 -4.98 10.98
N ASN A 124 2.63 -5.77 9.92
CA ASN A 124 1.88 -7.02 9.97
C ASN A 124 2.68 -8.21 9.39
N PRO A 125 3.88 -8.52 9.92
CA PRO A 125 4.81 -9.47 9.33
C PRO A 125 4.26 -10.91 9.28
N LYS A 126 3.30 -11.26 10.13
CA LYS A 126 2.65 -12.59 10.11
C LYS A 126 1.64 -12.74 8.95
N LYS A 127 1.08 -11.63 8.49
CA LYS A 127 0.14 -11.62 7.36
C LYS A 127 0.88 -11.59 6.02
N TYR A 128 1.88 -10.73 5.90
CA TYR A 128 2.60 -10.49 4.65
C TYR A 128 3.90 -11.28 4.61
N THR A 129 3.75 -12.60 4.49
CA THR A 129 4.89 -13.51 4.32
C THR A 129 4.99 -13.97 2.86
N PRO A 130 6.18 -14.41 2.41
CA PRO A 130 6.36 -14.99 1.08
C PRO A 130 5.42 -16.16 0.76
N GLU A 131 5.02 -16.93 1.77
CA GLU A 131 4.13 -18.07 1.66
C GLU A 131 2.66 -17.65 1.51
N ASN A 132 2.26 -16.60 2.21
CA ASN A 132 0.89 -16.09 2.17
C ASN A 132 0.60 -15.31 0.87
N ILE A 133 1.61 -14.73 0.22
CA ILE A 133 1.44 -13.92 -0.97
C ILE A 133 1.68 -14.75 -2.23
N GLU A 134 0.67 -14.84 -3.08
CA GLU A 134 0.75 -15.50 -4.38
C GLU A 134 1.36 -14.57 -5.43
N HIS A 135 0.85 -13.33 -5.52
CA HIS A 135 1.30 -12.33 -6.51
C HIS A 135 1.27 -10.91 -5.94
N ILE A 136 2.12 -10.04 -6.52
CA ILE A 136 2.14 -8.59 -6.31
C ILE A 136 2.03 -7.90 -7.67
N ASP A 137 1.26 -6.81 -7.76
CA ASP A 137 1.02 -6.02 -8.98
C ASP A 137 0.63 -6.89 -10.17
N MET A 138 -0.37 -7.76 -9.98
CA MET A 138 -0.82 -8.69 -11.01
C MET A 138 -2.05 -8.15 -11.73
N LYS A 139 -2.05 -8.24 -13.06
CA LYS A 139 -3.23 -7.96 -13.89
C LYS A 139 -4.37 -8.93 -13.55
N PHE A 140 -5.62 -8.47 -13.68
CA PHE A 140 -6.75 -9.35 -13.74
C PHE A 140 -6.61 -10.33 -14.92
N GLY A 141 -7.18 -11.53 -14.80
CA GLY A 141 -7.15 -12.51 -15.88
C GLY A 141 -7.92 -12.02 -17.12
N LYS A 142 -7.72 -12.70 -18.25
CA LYS A 142 -8.25 -12.32 -19.59
C LYS A 142 -9.70 -11.84 -19.63
N ALA A 143 -10.59 -12.45 -18.82
CA ALA A 143 -12.01 -12.08 -18.82
C ALA A 143 -12.28 -10.64 -18.31
N LEU A 144 -11.37 -10.06 -17.52
CA LEU A 144 -11.48 -8.70 -17.00
C LEU A 144 -10.54 -7.73 -17.72
N ASP A 145 -9.53 -8.23 -18.44
CA ASP A 145 -8.60 -7.39 -19.23
C ASP A 145 -9.33 -6.60 -20.33
N ASP A 146 -10.43 -7.13 -20.88
CA ASP A 146 -11.25 -6.45 -21.88
C ASP A 146 -12.09 -5.30 -21.26
N ILE A 147 -12.45 -5.42 -19.98
CA ILE A 147 -13.23 -4.43 -19.24
C ILE A 147 -12.33 -3.36 -18.66
N CYS A 148 -11.20 -3.75 -18.08
CA CYS A 148 -10.23 -2.86 -17.45
C CYS A 148 -8.79 -3.33 -17.73
N PRO A 149 -8.24 -3.06 -18.93
CA PRO A 149 -6.95 -3.60 -19.38
C PRO A 149 -5.75 -3.15 -18.53
N ASN A 150 -5.89 -2.07 -17.79
CA ASN A 150 -4.87 -1.52 -16.91
C ASN A 150 -5.12 -1.80 -15.42
N CYS A 151 -6.24 -2.45 -15.08
CA CYS A 151 -6.54 -2.78 -13.69
C CYS A 151 -5.60 -3.86 -13.17
N ARG A 152 -5.05 -3.61 -11.99
CA ARG A 152 -4.18 -4.51 -11.27
C ARG A 152 -4.58 -4.45 -9.81
N TYR A 153 -4.44 -5.56 -9.11
CA TYR A 153 -4.48 -5.57 -7.65
C TYR A 153 -3.06 -5.55 -7.10
N ASP A 154 -2.88 -4.87 -5.99
CA ASP A 154 -1.55 -4.71 -5.40
C ASP A 154 -1.04 -6.02 -4.81
N VAL A 155 -1.90 -6.77 -4.11
CA VAL A 155 -1.56 -8.07 -3.50
C VAL A 155 -2.65 -9.10 -3.75
N LYS A 156 -2.26 -10.30 -4.18
CA LYS A 156 -3.08 -11.51 -4.17
C LYS A 156 -2.54 -12.49 -3.15
N PHE A 157 -3.40 -12.94 -2.24
CA PHE A 157 -3.05 -13.93 -1.24
C PHE A 157 -3.30 -15.36 -1.71
N ASN A 158 -2.53 -16.29 -1.16
CA ASN A 158 -2.71 -17.72 -1.31
C ASN A 158 -3.76 -18.24 -0.31
N ASN A 159 -5.04 -18.09 -0.63
CA ASN A 159 -6.13 -18.49 0.26
C ASN A 159 -6.22 -19.99 0.54
N LYS A 160 -5.52 -20.83 -0.24
CA LYS A 160 -5.42 -22.26 0.06
C LYS A 160 -4.63 -22.52 1.32
N GLN A 161 -3.62 -21.68 1.59
CA GLN A 161 -2.81 -21.80 2.81
C GLN A 161 -3.43 -21.07 4.00
N ASN A 162 -4.10 -19.93 3.74
CA ASN A 162 -4.71 -19.14 4.80
C ASN A 162 -6.09 -18.57 4.36
N PRO A 163 -7.18 -19.34 4.58
CA PRO A 163 -8.52 -18.97 4.13
C PRO A 163 -9.12 -17.76 4.86
N ASN A 164 -8.49 -17.28 5.95
CA ASN A 164 -8.94 -16.11 6.69
C ASN A 164 -8.41 -14.79 6.10
N LEU A 165 -7.47 -14.87 5.15
CA LEU A 165 -7.00 -13.68 4.45
C LEU A 165 -7.97 -13.30 3.31
N PRO A 166 -8.07 -12.02 2.95
CA PRO A 166 -8.76 -11.63 1.72
C PRO A 166 -8.07 -12.27 0.51
N LEU A 167 -8.76 -12.40 -0.61
CA LEU A 167 -8.15 -12.87 -1.84
C LEU A 167 -7.25 -11.79 -2.45
N TYR A 168 -7.73 -10.53 -2.41
CA TYR A 168 -7.05 -9.38 -2.98
C TYR A 168 -6.97 -8.22 -1.99
N GLU A 169 -5.87 -7.50 -2.03
CA GLU A 169 -5.72 -6.21 -1.37
C GLU A 169 -5.28 -5.12 -2.34
N GLU A 170 -5.84 -3.94 -2.11
CA GLU A 170 -5.58 -2.72 -2.83
C GLU A 170 -5.13 -1.63 -1.84
N PHE A 171 -3.94 -1.10 -2.02
CA PHE A 171 -3.36 -0.08 -1.14
C PHE A 171 -3.61 1.32 -1.70
N LYS A 172 -4.34 2.14 -0.95
CA LYS A 172 -4.64 3.52 -1.36
C LYS A 172 -4.06 4.53 -0.38
N SER A 173 -3.19 5.40 -0.90
CA SER A 173 -2.59 6.51 -0.14
C SER A 173 -3.22 7.86 -0.55
N TYR A 174 -4.54 7.88 -0.72
CA TYR A 174 -5.29 9.07 -1.07
C TYR A 174 -5.55 9.94 0.17
N ASN A 175 -5.56 11.26 -0.02
CA ASN A 175 -6.05 12.18 1.01
C ASN A 175 -7.57 12.27 0.99
N THR A 176 -8.16 12.90 2.02
CA THR A 176 -9.61 13.09 2.16
C THR A 176 -10.25 13.73 0.93
N GLU A 177 -9.60 14.72 0.32
CA GLU A 177 -10.11 15.40 -0.87
C GLU A 177 -10.22 14.45 -2.07
N THR A 178 -9.21 13.60 -2.27
CA THR A 178 -9.22 12.59 -3.35
C THR A 178 -10.30 11.56 -3.10
N TRP A 179 -10.45 11.08 -1.86
CA TRP A 179 -11.54 10.18 -1.49
C TRP A 179 -12.91 10.78 -1.78
N GLY A 180 -13.13 12.04 -1.46
CA GLY A 180 -14.40 12.75 -1.74
C GLY A 180 -14.78 12.82 -3.24
N LYS A 181 -13.83 12.51 -4.14
CA LYS A 181 -14.05 12.55 -5.60
C LYS A 181 -14.25 11.18 -6.25
N ILE A 182 -14.07 10.05 -5.55
CA ILE A 182 -14.07 8.70 -6.15
C ILE A 182 -15.39 8.37 -6.86
N ALA A 183 -16.52 8.84 -6.34
CA ALA A 183 -17.83 8.66 -6.97
C ALA A 183 -17.97 9.39 -8.32
N ASN A 184 -17.03 10.27 -8.68
CA ASN A 184 -16.98 10.99 -9.95
C ASN A 184 -15.75 10.61 -10.80
N ASP A 185 -14.87 9.76 -10.26
CA ASP A 185 -13.69 9.27 -10.97
C ASP A 185 -14.02 7.99 -11.73
N LYS A 186 -14.20 8.13 -13.05
CA LYS A 186 -14.53 7.00 -13.94
C LYS A 186 -13.48 5.87 -13.88
N GLY A 187 -12.20 6.23 -13.72
CA GLY A 187 -11.12 5.24 -13.63
C GLY A 187 -11.22 4.43 -12.33
N PHE A 188 -11.51 5.10 -11.21
CA PHE A 188 -11.74 4.43 -9.93
C PHE A 188 -12.98 3.54 -9.96
N ILE A 189 -14.11 4.05 -10.49
CA ILE A 189 -15.36 3.30 -10.61
C ILE A 189 -15.13 2.01 -11.42
N GLN A 190 -14.55 2.13 -12.63
CA GLN A 190 -14.26 0.99 -13.50
C GLN A 190 -13.34 -0.03 -12.81
N GLN A 191 -12.29 0.42 -12.10
CA GLN A 191 -11.41 -0.45 -11.34
C GLN A 191 -12.17 -1.19 -10.23
N PHE A 192 -12.97 -0.47 -9.46
CA PHE A 192 -13.74 -1.05 -8.35
C PHE A 192 -14.78 -2.07 -8.83
N GLU A 193 -15.54 -1.76 -9.89
CA GLU A 193 -16.48 -2.70 -10.50
C GLU A 193 -15.79 -3.96 -11.00
N SER A 194 -14.61 -3.83 -11.63
CA SER A 194 -13.81 -4.96 -12.07
C SER A 194 -13.39 -5.85 -10.90
N TYR A 195 -13.02 -5.26 -9.76
CA TYR A 195 -12.73 -6.02 -8.54
C TYR A 195 -13.97 -6.77 -8.03
N LEU A 196 -15.13 -6.12 -7.99
CA LEU A 196 -16.38 -6.75 -7.56
C LEU A 196 -16.76 -7.93 -8.47
N GLN A 197 -16.50 -7.84 -9.79
CA GLN A 197 -16.69 -8.95 -10.71
C GLN A 197 -15.75 -10.12 -10.41
N GLY A 198 -14.50 -9.82 -10.02
CA GLY A 198 -13.44 -10.82 -9.78
C GLY A 198 -13.54 -11.58 -8.46
N VAL A 199 -14.33 -11.10 -7.46
CA VAL A 199 -14.45 -11.74 -6.14
C VAL A 199 -15.80 -12.42 -5.95
N ASN A 200 -15.88 -13.42 -5.05
CA ASN A 200 -17.13 -14.14 -4.79
C ASN A 200 -17.90 -13.60 -3.58
N LYS A 201 -17.24 -12.93 -2.67
CA LYS A 201 -17.79 -12.23 -1.49
C LYS A 201 -16.98 -10.98 -1.27
N ILE A 202 -17.58 -9.97 -0.66
CA ILE A 202 -16.91 -8.66 -0.47
C ILE A 202 -15.67 -8.75 0.41
N GLU A 203 -15.64 -9.69 1.34
CA GLU A 203 -14.49 -9.93 2.23
C GLU A 203 -13.27 -10.49 1.50
N ASP A 204 -13.44 -11.00 0.27
CA ASP A 204 -12.32 -11.42 -0.59
C ASP A 204 -11.52 -10.22 -1.14
N LEU A 205 -12.07 -9.01 -1.02
CA LEU A 205 -11.42 -7.74 -1.37
C LEU A 205 -11.14 -6.94 -0.10
N ALA A 206 -9.97 -6.31 0.00
CA ALA A 206 -9.69 -5.32 1.02
C ALA A 206 -9.01 -4.09 0.43
N TYR A 207 -9.56 -2.90 0.73
CA TYR A 207 -8.91 -1.62 0.51
C TYR A 207 -8.17 -1.22 1.77
N VAL A 208 -6.84 -1.20 1.73
CA VAL A 208 -5.98 -0.82 2.84
C VAL A 208 -5.64 0.67 2.74
N ILE A 209 -6.20 1.45 3.64
CA ILE A 209 -6.18 2.91 3.60
C ILE A 209 -5.01 3.46 4.42
N ASN A 210 -4.30 4.44 3.88
CA ASN A 210 -3.27 5.18 4.62
C ASN A 210 -3.93 6.10 5.66
N SER A 211 -3.96 5.65 6.92
CA SER A 211 -4.56 6.39 8.04
C SER A 211 -3.86 7.72 8.37
N ASN A 212 -2.65 7.94 7.84
CA ASN A 212 -1.97 9.24 7.97
C ASN A 212 -2.56 10.32 7.02
N LYS A 213 -3.37 9.92 6.03
CA LYS A 213 -3.89 10.82 4.99
C LYS A 213 -5.40 10.95 4.97
N ALA A 214 -6.13 9.95 5.43
CA ALA A 214 -7.59 9.97 5.48
C ALA A 214 -8.14 9.16 6.66
N ASN A 215 -9.25 9.62 7.20
CA ASN A 215 -9.99 8.90 8.23
C ASN A 215 -10.85 7.79 7.59
N ILE A 216 -10.94 6.63 8.23
CA ILE A 216 -11.72 5.49 7.72
C ILE A 216 -13.20 5.83 7.51
N ASN A 217 -13.80 6.65 8.38
CA ASN A 217 -15.21 7.04 8.23
C ASN A 217 -15.44 7.94 7.02
N GLU A 218 -14.50 8.85 6.72
CA GLU A 218 -14.54 9.68 5.51
C GLU A 218 -14.45 8.80 4.25
N VAL A 219 -13.60 7.77 4.28
CA VAL A 219 -13.49 6.81 3.19
C VAL A 219 -14.78 6.01 3.01
N LYS A 220 -15.39 5.54 4.12
CA LYS A 220 -16.68 4.85 4.06
C LYS A 220 -17.80 5.76 3.52
N GLN A 221 -17.81 7.04 3.89
CA GLN A 221 -18.74 8.03 3.29
C GLN A 221 -18.51 8.17 1.78
N ALA A 222 -17.26 8.23 1.33
CA ALA A 222 -16.95 8.30 -0.10
C ALA A 222 -17.45 7.06 -0.86
N PHE A 223 -17.29 5.85 -0.31
CA PHE A 223 -17.86 4.63 -0.89
C PHE A 223 -19.39 4.61 -0.81
N LYS A 224 -20.00 5.17 0.24
CA LYS A 224 -21.46 5.34 0.31
C LYS A 224 -21.96 6.16 -0.87
N GLU A 225 -21.36 7.31 -1.14
CA GLU A 225 -21.74 8.16 -2.28
C GLU A 225 -21.51 7.44 -3.62
N LEU A 226 -20.41 6.68 -3.73
CA LEU A 226 -20.17 5.86 -4.93
C LEU A 226 -21.24 4.80 -5.12
N PHE A 227 -21.59 4.04 -4.09
CA PHE A 227 -22.64 3.02 -4.17
C PHE A 227 -24.01 3.61 -4.51
N LYS A 228 -24.37 4.77 -3.90
CA LYS A 228 -25.62 5.46 -4.20
C LYS A 228 -25.70 5.88 -5.66
N LYS A 229 -24.60 6.40 -6.18
CA LYS A 229 -24.52 6.87 -7.56
C LYS A 229 -24.56 5.73 -8.58
N GLU A 230 -23.86 4.64 -8.29
CA GLU A 230 -23.70 3.52 -9.21
C GLU A 230 -24.70 2.38 -8.97
N ALA A 231 -25.63 2.50 -8.01
CA ALA A 231 -26.56 1.43 -7.64
C ALA A 231 -27.27 0.84 -8.87
N ASP A 232 -27.89 1.67 -9.72
CA ASP A 232 -28.61 1.19 -10.89
C ASP A 232 -27.68 0.51 -11.91
N ASN A 233 -26.45 1.02 -12.08
CA ASN A 233 -25.45 0.40 -12.94
C ASN A 233 -25.01 -0.96 -12.41
N LEU A 234 -24.76 -1.08 -11.10
CA LEU A 234 -24.39 -2.34 -10.45
C LEU A 234 -25.48 -3.42 -10.61
N PHE A 235 -26.75 -3.04 -10.59
CA PHE A 235 -27.88 -3.98 -10.73
C PHE A 235 -28.21 -4.37 -12.17
N ARG A 236 -27.64 -3.71 -13.20
CA ARG A 236 -27.78 -4.15 -14.59
C ARG A 236 -27.29 -5.58 -14.77
N PHE A 237 -27.80 -6.25 -15.80
CA PHE A 237 -27.32 -7.58 -16.15
C PHE A 237 -25.85 -7.56 -16.56
N PRO A 238 -25.10 -8.66 -16.36
CA PRO A 238 -23.68 -8.74 -16.73
C PRO A 238 -23.41 -8.42 -18.21
N GLU A 239 -24.29 -8.80 -19.12
CA GLU A 239 -24.22 -8.49 -20.55
C GLU A 239 -24.39 -7.00 -20.86
N GLU A 240 -24.93 -6.22 -19.93
CA GLU A 240 -25.07 -4.76 -19.99
C GLU A 240 -23.95 -4.04 -19.21
N GLY A 241 -22.97 -4.79 -18.71
CA GLY A 241 -21.83 -4.27 -17.97
C GLY A 241 -22.03 -4.15 -16.45
N GLY A 242 -23.19 -4.58 -15.90
CA GLY A 242 -23.46 -4.60 -14.48
C GLY A 242 -23.00 -5.88 -13.79
N LEU A 243 -23.33 -6.02 -12.50
CA LEU A 243 -23.07 -7.22 -11.71
C LEU A 243 -24.26 -8.18 -11.70
N GLY A 244 -25.46 -7.65 -11.84
CA GLY A 244 -26.71 -8.39 -11.67
C GLY A 244 -27.05 -8.73 -10.23
N LEU A 245 -28.34 -8.93 -9.97
CA LEU A 245 -28.87 -9.18 -8.62
C LEU A 245 -28.18 -10.36 -7.90
N GLU A 246 -27.95 -11.47 -8.60
CA GLU A 246 -27.35 -12.66 -7.98
C GLU A 246 -25.91 -12.41 -7.50
N LYS A 247 -25.12 -11.65 -8.25
CA LYS A 247 -23.78 -11.25 -7.84
C LYS A 247 -23.81 -10.27 -6.67
N ILE A 248 -24.71 -9.29 -6.71
CA ILE A 248 -24.94 -8.33 -5.60
C ILE A 248 -25.29 -9.08 -4.30
N ARG A 249 -26.18 -10.08 -4.37
CA ARG A 249 -26.56 -10.91 -3.22
C ARG A 249 -25.38 -11.72 -2.65
N LYS A 250 -24.51 -12.23 -3.51
CA LYS A 250 -23.30 -12.93 -3.08
C LYS A 250 -22.31 -12.00 -2.38
N LEU A 251 -22.16 -10.78 -2.90
CA LEU A 251 -21.20 -9.81 -2.38
C LEU A 251 -21.68 -9.15 -1.08
N PHE A 252 -22.92 -8.70 -1.03
CA PHE A 252 -23.40 -7.76 -0.02
C PHE A 252 -24.51 -8.29 0.89
N GLY A 253 -25.05 -9.48 0.59
CA GLY A 253 -26.02 -10.14 1.44
C GLY A 253 -27.20 -10.72 0.68
N ARG A 254 -27.60 -11.95 1.04
CA ARG A 254 -28.67 -12.71 0.37
C ARG A 254 -30.07 -12.13 0.58
N ASP A 255 -30.25 -11.26 1.55
CA ASP A 255 -31.49 -10.57 1.87
C ASP A 255 -31.80 -9.41 0.93
N ILE A 256 -30.84 -8.97 0.11
CA ILE A 256 -31.03 -7.93 -0.91
C ILE A 256 -31.90 -8.52 -2.04
N LYS A 257 -33.05 -7.90 -2.33
CA LYS A 257 -33.99 -8.32 -3.37
C LYS A 257 -34.03 -7.36 -4.56
N ASN A 258 -33.62 -6.11 -4.33
CA ASN A 258 -33.65 -5.02 -5.31
C ASN A 258 -32.69 -3.90 -4.91
N THR A 259 -32.59 -2.87 -5.74
CA THR A 259 -31.75 -1.69 -5.52
C THR A 259 -32.08 -0.96 -4.21
N SER A 260 -33.36 -0.88 -3.82
CA SER A 260 -33.78 -0.22 -2.58
C SER A 260 -33.21 -0.93 -1.35
N ASP A 261 -33.33 -2.26 -1.27
CA ASP A 261 -32.78 -3.05 -0.15
C ASP A 261 -31.25 -2.87 -0.05
N PHE A 262 -30.57 -2.74 -1.19
CA PHE A 262 -29.14 -2.45 -1.21
C PHE A 262 -28.82 -1.06 -0.68
N LEU A 263 -29.56 -0.04 -1.15
CA LEU A 263 -29.38 1.35 -0.72
C LEU A 263 -29.66 1.53 0.78
N ASP A 264 -30.65 0.81 1.33
CA ASP A 264 -30.93 0.82 2.78
C ASP A 264 -29.72 0.33 3.59
N LYS A 265 -28.99 -0.69 3.11
CA LYS A 265 -27.74 -1.15 3.74
C LYS A 265 -26.60 -0.15 3.56
N VAL A 266 -26.54 0.51 2.42
CA VAL A 266 -25.52 1.53 2.10
C VAL A 266 -25.64 2.76 3.00
N GLU A 267 -26.82 3.11 3.47
CA GLU A 267 -27.05 4.31 4.31
C GLU A 267 -26.29 4.26 5.64
N ASP A 268 -26.12 3.10 6.24
CA ASP A 268 -25.36 2.96 7.48
C ASP A 268 -23.88 2.61 7.20
N ILE A 269 -22.98 3.55 7.40
CA ILE A 269 -21.52 3.34 7.22
C ILE A 269 -20.91 2.33 8.20
N ASN A 270 -21.65 1.90 9.22
CA ASN A 270 -21.23 0.81 10.11
C ASN A 270 -21.73 -0.56 9.64
N ASN A 271 -22.53 -0.59 8.57
CA ASN A 271 -22.98 -1.84 7.97
C ASN A 271 -21.78 -2.70 7.52
N PRO A 272 -21.83 -4.03 7.75
CA PRO A 272 -20.77 -4.96 7.34
C PRO A 272 -20.36 -4.87 5.85
N ILE A 273 -21.19 -4.33 4.96
CA ILE A 273 -20.83 -4.12 3.56
C ILE A 273 -19.57 -3.25 3.37
N TYR A 274 -19.20 -2.44 4.38
CA TYR A 274 -17.98 -1.62 4.37
C TYR A 274 -16.77 -2.31 5.02
N ASN A 275 -16.90 -3.58 5.44
CA ASN A 275 -15.83 -4.31 6.11
C ASN A 275 -14.63 -4.62 5.19
N PHE A 276 -14.76 -4.40 3.89
CA PHE A 276 -13.63 -4.47 2.95
C PHE A 276 -12.69 -3.25 3.06
N ILE A 277 -13.09 -2.16 3.74
CA ILE A 277 -12.25 -0.99 3.98
C ILE A 277 -11.50 -1.21 5.29
N LYS A 278 -10.16 -1.20 5.23
CA LYS A 278 -9.26 -1.46 6.35
C LYS A 278 -8.29 -0.28 6.51
N THR A 279 -7.78 -0.11 7.73
CA THR A 279 -6.62 0.75 8.01
C THR A 279 -5.39 -0.10 8.32
N ASN A 280 -4.21 0.47 8.11
CA ASN A 280 -2.93 -0.15 8.45
C ASN A 280 -2.49 0.16 9.90
#